data_b1ef05f35cdbfaac75a3f596a60f0653
#
_entry.id   b1ef05f35cdbfaac75a3f596a60f0653
#
_cell.length_a   1.000
_cell.length_b   1.000
_cell.length_c   1.000
_cell.angle_alpha   90.00
_cell.angle_beta   90.00
_cell.angle_gamma   90.00
#
_symmetry.space_group_name_H-M   'P 1'
#
loop_
_entity.id
_entity.type
_entity.pdbx_description
1 polymer ?
#
loop_
_entity_poly.entity_id
_entity_poly.type
_entity_poly.pdbx_seq_one_letter_code
_entity_poly.pdbx_strand_id
1 'polypeptide(L)'
;MPRNEFLWVEKYRPRKIEDCILPDAYKKTFVEFLNKKEIPNLMLAGPPGCGKTTVAKALCEELGVDYYVINGSDEGRFLDTVRNQAKNFASTVSLSVSDAKHKVVIIDEADNTTHDVQLLLRANIETFYNNCRFIFTCNYKNKIIEPLHSRCAVVEFSINGKQKQQLAAQFFKRLQTILSKENIESDPKVLVELINKHFPDYRRVLNECQRYSTSGKIDSAILAEFTDVKVTDLIKNLKEKNFAEVRKWVVNNLDNDPNVLLRRVYDALCVTLEGPSIAAAVLIVAKYQYQIAFVADQEINLLAAMTEIMVECNFK
;
A
#
# COMPACT_ATOMS: atom_id res chain seq x y z
N MET A 1 8.92 -24.38 -17.08
CA MET A 1 9.34 -23.14 -17.73
C MET A 1 8.79 -22.00 -16.88
N PRO A 2 9.58 -21.00 -16.46
CA PRO A 2 9.03 -19.85 -15.78
C PRO A 2 8.04 -19.18 -16.73
N ARG A 3 6.81 -18.94 -16.27
CA ARG A 3 5.85 -18.10 -16.99
C ARG A 3 6.54 -16.76 -17.23
N ASN A 4 6.56 -16.30 -18.48
CA ASN A 4 6.97 -14.93 -18.80
C ASN A 4 5.97 -14.02 -18.10
N GLU A 5 6.31 -13.58 -16.89
CA GLU A 5 5.47 -12.71 -16.10
C GLU A 5 5.43 -11.36 -16.80
N PHE A 6 4.29 -11.05 -17.38
CA PHE A 6 4.08 -9.80 -18.12
C PHE A 6 4.13 -8.59 -17.18
N LEU A 7 3.63 -8.75 -15.96
CA LEU A 7 3.57 -7.66 -14.98
C LEU A 7 4.94 -7.41 -14.34
N TRP A 8 5.46 -6.20 -14.47
CA TRP A 8 6.75 -5.81 -13.88
C TRP A 8 6.79 -5.97 -12.36
N VAL A 9 5.66 -5.75 -11.69
CA VAL A 9 5.54 -5.95 -10.23
C VAL A 9 5.87 -7.38 -9.82
N GLU A 10 5.50 -8.38 -10.63
CA GLU A 10 5.82 -9.79 -10.37
C GLU A 10 7.18 -10.18 -10.95
N LYS A 11 7.48 -9.79 -12.19
CA LYS A 11 8.75 -10.08 -12.89
C LYS A 11 9.97 -9.58 -12.11
N TYR A 12 9.88 -8.40 -11.50
CA TYR A 12 10.97 -7.78 -10.76
C TYR A 12 10.79 -7.82 -9.24
N ARG A 13 9.90 -8.69 -8.73
CA ARG A 13 9.73 -8.88 -7.30
C ARG A 13 11.02 -9.40 -6.67
N PRO A 14 11.56 -8.74 -5.63
CA PRO A 14 12.72 -9.24 -4.89
C PRO A 14 12.50 -10.64 -4.34
N ARG A 15 13.49 -11.50 -4.49
CA ARG A 15 13.51 -12.87 -3.93
C ARG A 15 14.50 -13.03 -2.79
N LYS A 16 15.35 -12.02 -2.56
CA LYS A 16 16.30 -11.97 -1.45
C LYS A 16 16.05 -10.72 -0.61
N ILE A 17 16.34 -10.81 0.67
CA ILE A 17 16.18 -9.69 1.61
C ILE A 17 17.12 -8.54 1.25
N GLU A 18 18.32 -8.83 0.75
CA GLU A 18 19.25 -7.80 0.31
C GLU A 18 18.70 -6.94 -0.83
N ASP A 19 17.91 -7.54 -1.74
CA ASP A 19 17.28 -6.85 -2.86
C ASP A 19 16.04 -6.05 -2.46
N CYS A 20 15.49 -6.27 -1.26
CA CYS A 20 14.35 -5.54 -0.76
C CYS A 20 14.75 -4.11 -0.36
N ILE A 21 13.89 -3.15 -0.68
CA ILE A 21 14.09 -1.74 -0.31
C ILE A 21 13.49 -1.53 1.08
N LEU A 22 14.35 -1.56 2.09
CA LEU A 22 13.98 -1.52 3.50
C LEU A 22 14.98 -0.64 4.28
N PRO A 23 14.55 -0.03 5.40
CA PRO A 23 15.47 0.56 6.35
C PRO A 23 16.52 -0.45 6.85
N ASP A 24 17.75 -0.01 7.03
CA ASP A 24 18.89 -0.87 7.40
C ASP A 24 18.65 -1.65 8.69
N ALA A 25 17.91 -1.08 9.65
CA ALA A 25 17.54 -1.75 10.88
C ALA A 25 16.70 -3.01 10.61
N TYR A 26 15.72 -2.91 9.71
CA TYR A 26 14.88 -4.06 9.37
C TYR A 26 15.64 -5.10 8.55
N LYS A 27 16.50 -4.65 7.62
CA LYS A 27 17.38 -5.58 6.88
C LYS A 27 18.24 -6.41 7.83
N LYS A 28 18.86 -5.79 8.83
CA LYS A 28 19.66 -6.49 9.84
C LYS A 28 18.83 -7.53 10.59
N THR A 29 17.64 -7.17 11.04
CA THR A 29 16.74 -8.10 11.74
C THR A 29 16.38 -9.30 10.87
N PHE A 30 16.03 -9.09 9.61
CA PHE A 30 15.70 -10.18 8.70
C PHE A 30 16.91 -11.05 8.35
N VAL A 31 18.10 -10.46 8.18
CA VAL A 31 19.36 -11.20 7.98
C VAL A 31 19.69 -12.05 9.21
N GLU A 32 19.40 -11.60 10.43
CA GLU A 32 19.57 -12.43 11.64
C GLU A 32 18.65 -13.66 11.62
N PHE A 33 17.41 -13.55 11.13
CA PHE A 33 16.54 -14.72 10.98
C PHE A 33 17.08 -15.71 9.97
N LEU A 34 17.62 -15.22 8.84
CA LEU A 34 18.28 -16.03 7.83
C LEU A 34 19.49 -16.78 8.42
N ASN A 35 20.34 -16.08 9.18
CA ASN A 35 21.53 -16.68 9.81
C ASN A 35 21.17 -17.74 10.84
N LYS A 36 20.07 -17.53 11.60
CA LYS A 36 19.58 -18.52 12.57
C LYS A 36 18.82 -19.67 11.92
N LYS A 37 18.55 -19.59 10.60
CA LYS A 37 17.74 -20.53 9.85
C LYS A 37 16.34 -20.76 10.46
N GLU A 38 15.83 -19.74 11.13
CA GLU A 38 14.53 -19.77 11.80
C GLU A 38 13.80 -18.43 11.65
N ILE A 39 12.54 -18.48 11.20
CA ILE A 39 11.64 -17.36 11.13
C ILE A 39 10.71 -17.42 12.37
N PRO A 40 10.63 -16.40 13.21
CA PRO A 40 9.60 -16.33 14.24
C PRO A 40 8.23 -16.08 13.61
N ASN A 41 7.16 -16.17 14.41
CA ASN A 41 5.89 -15.61 13.95
C ASN A 41 6.05 -14.10 13.79
N LEU A 42 5.67 -13.56 12.63
CA LEU A 42 5.87 -12.17 12.25
C LEU A 42 4.55 -11.47 11.97
N MET A 43 4.49 -10.20 12.31
CA MET A 43 3.44 -9.28 11.84
C MET A 43 4.09 -8.10 11.14
N LEU A 44 3.89 -8.01 9.82
CA LEU A 44 4.43 -6.95 8.96
C LEU A 44 3.32 -5.92 8.72
N ALA A 45 3.38 -4.80 9.43
CA ALA A 45 2.37 -3.74 9.38
C ALA A 45 2.88 -2.51 8.62
N GLY A 46 2.03 -1.86 7.83
CA GLY A 46 2.39 -0.61 7.14
C GLY A 46 1.56 -0.32 5.90
N PRO A 47 1.79 0.82 5.23
CA PRO A 47 0.99 1.26 4.11
C PRO A 47 1.00 0.27 2.93
N PRO A 48 0.00 0.33 2.02
CA PRO A 48 -0.02 -0.51 0.83
C PRO A 48 1.19 -0.25 -0.06
N GLY A 49 1.60 -1.26 -0.84
CA GLY A 49 2.69 -1.14 -1.82
C GLY A 49 4.12 -1.01 -1.27
N CYS A 50 4.33 -0.97 0.06
CA CYS A 50 5.66 -0.81 0.68
C CYS A 50 6.50 -2.11 0.74
N GLY A 51 5.99 -3.24 0.23
CA GLY A 51 6.75 -4.48 0.09
C GLY A 51 6.57 -5.53 1.20
N LYS A 52 5.57 -5.45 2.08
CA LYS A 52 5.31 -6.42 3.16
C LYS A 52 5.26 -7.88 2.69
N THR A 53 4.36 -8.17 1.76
CA THR A 53 4.21 -9.51 1.16
C THR A 53 5.46 -9.97 0.41
N THR A 54 6.18 -9.02 -0.21
CA THR A 54 7.46 -9.27 -0.88
C THR A 54 8.51 -9.74 0.10
N VAL A 55 8.65 -9.07 1.25
CA VAL A 55 9.59 -9.46 2.33
C VAL A 55 9.22 -10.82 2.91
N ALA A 56 7.93 -11.07 3.17
CA ALA A 56 7.47 -12.37 3.68
C ALA A 56 7.86 -13.51 2.73
N LYS A 57 7.63 -13.36 1.42
CA LYS A 57 8.02 -14.35 0.42
C LYS A 57 9.54 -14.47 0.27
N ALA A 58 10.27 -13.35 0.23
CA ALA A 58 11.72 -13.34 0.11
C ALA A 58 12.40 -14.08 1.28
N LEU A 59 11.92 -13.93 2.51
CA LEU A 59 12.40 -14.67 3.67
C LEU A 59 12.23 -16.20 3.47
N CYS A 60 11.07 -16.63 3.00
CA CYS A 60 10.78 -18.04 2.77
C CYS A 60 11.62 -18.61 1.62
N GLU A 61 11.73 -17.88 0.50
CA GLU A 61 12.50 -18.31 -0.66
C GLU A 61 14.00 -18.39 -0.36
N GLU A 62 14.55 -17.43 0.36
CA GLU A 62 15.97 -17.37 0.70
C GLU A 62 16.37 -18.46 1.70
N LEU A 63 15.48 -18.83 2.63
CA LEU A 63 15.66 -19.95 3.55
C LEU A 63 15.34 -21.32 2.90
N GLY A 64 14.70 -21.34 1.75
CA GLY A 64 14.26 -22.57 1.10
C GLY A 64 13.18 -23.32 1.88
N VAL A 65 12.34 -22.61 2.66
CA VAL A 65 11.25 -23.22 3.41
C VAL A 65 9.98 -23.32 2.57
N ASP A 66 9.21 -24.37 2.79
CA ASP A 66 7.88 -24.50 2.18
C ASP A 66 6.95 -23.45 2.78
N TYR A 67 6.24 -22.70 1.93
CA TYR A 67 5.28 -21.73 2.39
C TYR A 67 3.95 -21.79 1.64
N TYR A 68 2.88 -21.44 2.33
CA TYR A 68 1.52 -21.34 1.80
C TYR A 68 0.97 -19.94 2.04
N VAL A 69 0.43 -19.31 0.98
CA VAL A 69 -0.11 -17.95 1.06
C VAL A 69 -1.63 -17.98 1.03
N ILE A 70 -2.25 -17.33 1.99
CA ILE A 70 -3.70 -17.16 2.08
C ILE A 70 -3.98 -15.66 2.09
N ASN A 71 -4.88 -15.20 1.22
CA ASN A 71 -5.29 -13.80 1.16
C ASN A 71 -6.52 -13.58 2.07
N GLY A 72 -6.40 -12.68 3.05
CA GLY A 72 -7.47 -12.32 3.98
C GLY A 72 -8.68 -11.63 3.34
N SER A 73 -8.52 -11.10 2.13
CA SER A 73 -9.61 -10.46 1.36
C SER A 73 -10.54 -11.47 0.66
N ASP A 74 -10.23 -12.77 0.68
CA ASP A 74 -11.02 -13.82 -0.01
C ASP A 74 -12.17 -14.30 0.91
N GLU A 75 -13.14 -13.44 1.11
CA GLU A 75 -14.18 -13.56 2.15
C GLU A 75 -15.00 -14.86 2.11
N GLY A 76 -15.30 -15.38 0.93
CA GLY A 76 -16.25 -16.51 0.78
C GLY A 76 -15.71 -17.88 1.20
N ARG A 77 -14.38 -18.06 1.30
CA ARG A 77 -13.74 -19.36 1.56
C ARG A 77 -12.66 -19.32 2.63
N PHE A 78 -12.40 -18.14 3.20
CA PHE A 78 -11.26 -17.93 4.08
C PHE A 78 -11.31 -18.79 5.34
N LEU A 79 -12.45 -18.89 5.99
CA LEU A 79 -12.63 -19.70 7.19
C LEU A 79 -12.36 -21.19 6.93
N ASP A 80 -12.88 -21.72 5.82
CA ASP A 80 -12.67 -23.11 5.42
C ASP A 80 -11.22 -23.36 4.95
N THR A 81 -10.63 -22.39 4.27
CA THR A 81 -9.22 -22.44 3.86
C THR A 81 -8.30 -22.50 5.07
N VAL A 82 -8.53 -21.65 6.08
CA VAL A 82 -7.74 -21.67 7.31
C VAL A 82 -7.97 -22.96 8.12
N ARG A 83 -9.23 -23.41 8.22
CA ARG A 83 -9.56 -24.63 8.95
C ARG A 83 -8.97 -25.89 8.33
N ASN A 84 -9.03 -26.01 7.01
CA ASN A 84 -8.69 -27.25 6.32
C ASN A 84 -7.31 -27.17 5.67
N GLN A 85 -7.06 -26.20 4.79
CA GLN A 85 -5.84 -26.14 3.99
C GLN A 85 -4.63 -25.69 4.81
N ALA A 86 -4.75 -24.59 5.59
CA ALA A 86 -3.66 -24.14 6.43
C ALA A 86 -3.33 -25.16 7.52
N LYS A 87 -4.36 -25.78 8.12
CA LYS A 87 -4.19 -26.84 9.11
C LYS A 87 -3.49 -28.05 8.52
N ASN A 88 -3.92 -28.55 7.37
CA ASN A 88 -3.30 -29.68 6.69
C ASN A 88 -1.85 -29.37 6.32
N PHE A 89 -1.58 -28.18 5.78
CA PHE A 89 -0.23 -27.75 5.47
C PHE A 89 0.65 -27.67 6.72
N ALA A 90 0.16 -27.09 7.80
CA ALA A 90 0.91 -26.93 9.06
C ALA A 90 1.14 -28.24 9.81
N SER A 91 0.24 -29.22 9.67
CA SER A 91 0.35 -30.53 10.36
C SER A 91 1.32 -31.49 9.68
N THR A 92 1.62 -31.29 8.39
CA THR A 92 2.56 -32.16 7.66
C THR A 92 4.00 -31.73 7.87
N VAL A 93 4.92 -32.67 7.93
CA VAL A 93 6.37 -32.39 8.00
C VAL A 93 6.85 -31.88 6.63
N SER A 94 7.78 -30.91 6.64
CA SER A 94 8.44 -30.48 5.40
C SER A 94 9.31 -31.58 4.83
N LEU A 95 9.21 -31.81 3.53
CA LEU A 95 10.10 -32.67 2.77
C LEU A 95 11.23 -31.89 2.09
N SER A 96 11.29 -30.58 2.32
CA SER A 96 12.33 -29.73 1.74
C SER A 96 13.70 -30.09 2.28
N VAL A 97 14.71 -30.03 1.40
CA VAL A 97 16.12 -30.32 1.72
C VAL A 97 16.74 -29.16 2.56
N SER A 98 15.95 -28.15 2.91
CA SER A 98 16.42 -26.99 3.67
C SER A 98 16.75 -27.39 5.12
N ASP A 99 17.80 -26.77 5.68
CA ASP A 99 18.16 -26.92 7.09
C ASP A 99 17.10 -26.31 8.06
N ALA A 100 16.15 -25.55 7.57
CA ALA A 100 15.08 -24.98 8.35
C ALA A 100 13.98 -26.02 8.63
N LYS A 101 13.69 -26.25 9.90
CA LYS A 101 12.81 -27.35 10.38
C LYS A 101 11.32 -26.96 10.40
N HIS A 102 10.93 -25.81 9.84
CA HIS A 102 9.56 -25.33 9.93
C HIS A 102 9.03 -24.92 8.56
N LYS A 103 7.72 -24.99 8.40
CA LYS A 103 6.97 -24.42 7.28
C LYS A 103 6.47 -23.04 7.63
N VAL A 104 6.00 -22.28 6.64
CA VAL A 104 5.45 -20.94 6.85
C VAL A 104 4.08 -20.79 6.22
N VAL A 105 3.12 -20.29 6.99
CA VAL A 105 1.83 -19.84 6.46
C VAL A 105 1.83 -18.31 6.45
N ILE A 106 1.69 -17.73 5.27
CA ILE A 106 1.59 -16.28 5.09
C ILE A 106 0.11 -15.91 4.98
N ILE A 107 -0.38 -15.10 5.90
CA ILE A 107 -1.71 -14.51 5.87
C ILE A 107 -1.57 -13.09 5.35
N ASP A 108 -1.85 -12.90 4.06
CA ASP A 108 -1.77 -11.59 3.41
C ASP A 108 -3.06 -10.83 3.66
N GLU A 109 -2.96 -9.51 3.92
CA GLU A 109 -4.09 -8.63 4.25
C GLU A 109 -4.93 -9.14 5.45
N ALA A 110 -4.26 -9.56 6.53
CA ALA A 110 -4.90 -10.12 7.72
C ALA A 110 -5.90 -9.15 8.40
N ASP A 111 -5.76 -7.84 8.18
CA ASP A 111 -6.67 -6.81 8.67
C ASP A 111 -8.05 -6.80 7.97
N ASN A 112 -8.22 -7.58 6.90
CA ASN A 112 -9.52 -7.81 6.25
C ASN A 112 -10.22 -9.08 6.76
N THR A 113 -9.60 -9.83 7.69
CA THR A 113 -10.18 -11.05 8.26
C THR A 113 -11.17 -10.74 9.39
N THR A 114 -12.18 -11.60 9.55
CA THR A 114 -13.13 -11.47 10.65
C THR A 114 -12.49 -11.81 12.00
N HIS A 115 -13.09 -11.34 13.09
CA HIS A 115 -12.63 -11.61 14.45
C HIS A 115 -12.53 -13.12 14.74
N ASP A 116 -13.50 -13.94 14.31
CA ASP A 116 -13.52 -15.39 14.51
C ASP A 116 -12.36 -16.09 13.81
N VAL A 117 -12.02 -15.63 12.61
CA VAL A 117 -10.85 -16.13 11.88
C VAL A 117 -9.56 -15.78 12.61
N GLN A 118 -9.44 -14.58 13.16
CA GLN A 118 -8.26 -14.17 13.93
C GLN A 118 -8.11 -15.00 15.22
N LEU A 119 -9.22 -15.34 15.88
CA LEU A 119 -9.21 -16.27 17.02
C LEU A 119 -8.77 -17.68 16.63
N LEU A 120 -9.22 -18.18 15.46
CA LEU A 120 -8.77 -19.47 14.94
C LEU A 120 -7.27 -19.46 14.60
N LEU A 121 -6.77 -18.39 13.99
CA LEU A 121 -5.35 -18.22 13.68
C LEU A 121 -4.50 -18.19 14.97
N ARG A 122 -4.98 -17.52 16.01
CA ARG A 122 -4.34 -17.58 17.34
C ARG A 122 -4.20 -19.02 17.83
N ALA A 123 -5.28 -19.80 17.78
CA ALA A 123 -5.25 -21.21 18.20
C ALA A 123 -4.29 -22.05 17.33
N ASN A 124 -4.24 -21.79 16.01
CA ASN A 124 -3.33 -22.48 15.11
C ASN A 124 -1.86 -22.17 15.41
N ILE A 125 -1.49 -20.94 15.78
CA ILE A 125 -0.13 -20.59 16.21
C ILE A 125 0.30 -21.47 17.39
N GLU A 126 -0.58 -21.63 18.39
CA GLU A 126 -0.29 -22.44 19.59
C GLU A 126 -0.22 -23.95 19.26
N THR A 127 -1.11 -24.41 18.38
CA THR A 127 -1.19 -25.85 18.04
C THR A 127 0.00 -26.30 17.20
N PHE A 128 0.46 -25.48 16.25
CA PHE A 128 1.46 -25.88 15.25
C PHE A 128 2.85 -25.27 15.48
N TYR A 129 3.13 -24.74 16.67
CA TYR A 129 4.38 -24.04 16.98
C TYR A 129 5.66 -24.85 16.70
N ASN A 130 5.59 -26.17 16.76
CA ASN A 130 6.74 -27.04 16.49
C ASN A 130 7.11 -27.11 15.01
N ASN A 131 6.11 -27.05 14.10
CA ASN A 131 6.28 -27.38 12.70
C ASN A 131 6.03 -26.19 11.76
N CYS A 132 5.34 -25.16 12.24
CA CYS A 132 4.88 -24.06 11.40
C CYS A 132 5.04 -22.70 12.07
N ARG A 133 5.37 -21.70 11.25
CA ARG A 133 5.38 -20.29 11.64
C ARG A 133 4.35 -19.54 10.80
N PHE A 134 3.87 -18.43 11.35
CA PHE A 134 2.87 -17.60 10.71
C PHE A 134 3.44 -16.22 10.46
N ILE A 135 3.28 -15.72 9.23
CA ILE A 135 3.61 -14.34 8.86
C ILE A 135 2.32 -13.64 8.46
N PHE A 136 1.95 -12.61 9.20
CA PHE A 136 0.81 -11.77 8.91
C PHE A 136 1.26 -10.50 8.21
N THR A 137 0.58 -10.09 7.15
CA THR A 137 0.71 -8.74 6.63
C THR A 137 -0.58 -7.96 6.90
N CYS A 138 -0.48 -6.69 7.24
CA CYS A 138 -1.63 -5.83 7.45
C CYS A 138 -1.32 -4.38 7.10
N ASN A 139 -2.34 -3.64 6.67
CA ASN A 139 -2.24 -2.20 6.49
C ASN A 139 -2.54 -1.47 7.81
N TYR A 140 -3.50 -1.98 8.56
CA TYR A 140 -3.98 -1.40 9.81
C TYR A 140 -3.83 -2.38 10.96
N LYS A 141 -2.75 -2.26 11.75
CA LYS A 141 -2.47 -3.15 12.89
C LYS A 141 -3.57 -3.14 13.96
N ASN A 142 -4.29 -2.02 14.11
CA ASN A 142 -5.38 -1.87 15.07
C ASN A 142 -6.63 -2.70 14.74
N LYS A 143 -6.73 -3.26 13.52
CA LYS A 143 -7.76 -4.21 13.14
C LYS A 143 -7.42 -5.66 13.52
N ILE A 144 -6.19 -5.91 13.96
CA ILE A 144 -5.74 -7.22 14.43
C ILE A 144 -5.94 -7.31 15.93
N ILE A 145 -6.43 -8.44 16.40
CA ILE A 145 -6.68 -8.67 17.85
C ILE A 145 -5.38 -8.71 18.64
N GLU A 146 -5.40 -8.16 19.86
CA GLU A 146 -4.25 -8.10 20.74
C GLU A 146 -3.57 -9.47 21.02
N PRO A 147 -4.32 -10.60 21.14
CA PRO A 147 -3.71 -11.91 21.28
C PRO A 147 -2.81 -12.36 20.15
N LEU A 148 -2.98 -11.85 18.93
CA LEU A 148 -2.06 -12.11 17.80
C LEU A 148 -0.81 -11.22 17.89
N HIS A 149 -0.96 -9.96 18.33
CA HIS A 149 0.20 -9.08 18.56
C HIS A 149 1.18 -9.67 19.57
N SER A 150 0.68 -10.23 20.68
CA SER A 150 1.53 -10.82 21.73
C SER A 150 2.28 -12.09 21.30
N ARG A 151 1.86 -12.74 20.22
CA ARG A 151 2.45 -13.99 19.69
C ARG A 151 3.34 -13.78 18.47
N CYS A 152 3.43 -12.56 17.98
CA CYS A 152 4.21 -12.24 16.78
C CYS A 152 5.24 -11.16 17.08
N ALA A 153 6.40 -11.24 16.43
CA ALA A 153 7.31 -10.12 16.38
C ALA A 153 6.76 -9.09 15.37
N VAL A 154 6.40 -7.91 15.86
CA VAL A 154 5.79 -6.86 15.04
C VAL A 154 6.88 -6.02 14.39
N VAL A 155 6.85 -5.91 13.06
CA VAL A 155 7.72 -5.03 12.27
C VAL A 155 6.85 -4.01 11.56
N GLU A 156 6.98 -2.75 11.94
CA GLU A 156 6.22 -1.66 11.35
C GLU A 156 7.01 -1.02 10.20
N PHE A 157 6.48 -1.07 8.99
CA PHE A 157 7.04 -0.41 7.81
C PHE A 157 6.76 1.11 7.85
N SER A 158 7.09 1.74 9.00
CA SER A 158 7.04 3.18 9.16
C SER A 158 8.36 3.80 8.69
N ILE A 159 8.26 4.85 7.88
CA ILE A 159 9.41 5.50 7.27
C ILE A 159 9.54 6.91 7.84
N ASN A 160 10.62 7.17 8.57
CA ASN A 160 10.95 8.51 9.08
C ASN A 160 11.48 9.40 7.95
N GLY A 161 11.35 10.73 8.09
CA GLY A 161 11.70 11.69 7.04
C GLY A 161 13.13 11.53 6.49
N LYS A 162 14.12 11.25 7.34
CA LYS A 162 15.52 10.99 6.92
C LYS A 162 15.67 9.69 6.10
N GLN A 163 14.92 8.65 6.47
CA GLN A 163 14.94 7.37 5.77
C GLN A 163 14.22 7.43 4.43
N LYS A 164 13.22 8.32 4.30
CA LYS A 164 12.47 8.52 3.06
C LYS A 164 13.39 8.81 1.87
N GLN A 165 14.31 9.75 2.02
CA GLN A 165 15.24 10.13 0.95
C GLN A 165 16.18 8.97 0.57
N GLN A 166 16.70 8.24 1.56
CA GLN A 166 17.60 7.10 1.33
C GLN A 166 16.88 5.98 0.57
N LEU A 167 15.65 5.62 1.00
CA LEU A 167 14.86 4.56 0.37
C LEU A 167 14.38 4.95 -1.03
N ALA A 168 13.97 6.21 -1.22
CA ALA A 168 13.62 6.74 -2.53
C ALA A 168 14.81 6.67 -3.50
N ALA A 169 16.04 6.99 -3.05
CA ALA A 169 17.24 6.88 -3.86
C ALA A 169 17.59 5.42 -4.21
N GLN A 170 17.41 4.47 -3.27
CA GLN A 170 17.59 3.05 -3.55
C GLN A 170 16.56 2.57 -4.58
N PHE A 171 15.30 2.98 -4.44
CA PHE A 171 14.26 2.62 -5.38
C PHE A 171 14.50 3.24 -6.77
N PHE A 172 14.95 4.46 -6.84
CA PHE A 172 15.31 5.12 -8.10
C PHE A 172 16.38 4.33 -8.87
N LYS A 173 17.47 3.90 -8.21
CA LYS A 173 18.51 3.06 -8.84
C LYS A 173 17.94 1.74 -9.34
N ARG A 174 17.07 1.10 -8.56
CA ARG A 174 16.41 -0.14 -8.96
C ARG A 174 15.51 0.07 -10.16
N LEU A 175 14.72 1.15 -10.18
CA LEU A 175 13.83 1.49 -11.28
C LEU A 175 14.61 1.75 -12.56
N GLN A 176 15.73 2.47 -12.49
CA GLN A 176 16.63 2.65 -13.64
C GLN A 176 17.17 1.31 -14.19
N THR A 177 17.53 0.38 -13.30
CA THR A 177 17.98 -0.96 -13.71
C THR A 177 16.86 -1.74 -14.41
N ILE A 178 15.62 -1.62 -13.94
CA ILE A 178 14.44 -2.26 -14.56
C ILE A 178 14.21 -1.67 -15.95
N LEU A 179 14.17 -0.34 -16.07
CA LEU A 179 13.93 0.34 -17.34
C LEU A 179 15.01 0.04 -18.38
N SER A 180 16.28 -0.03 -17.94
CA SER A 180 17.39 -0.43 -18.82
C SER A 180 17.23 -1.88 -19.32
N LYS A 181 16.76 -2.81 -18.49
CA LYS A 181 16.48 -4.21 -18.90
C LYS A 181 15.33 -4.33 -19.86
N GLU A 182 14.35 -3.43 -19.78
CA GLU A 182 13.20 -3.37 -20.69
C GLU A 182 13.48 -2.51 -21.93
N ASN A 183 14.69 -1.93 -22.07
CA ASN A 183 15.08 -1.02 -23.16
C ASN A 183 14.19 0.22 -23.26
N ILE A 184 13.79 0.80 -22.13
CA ILE A 184 12.95 1.99 -22.07
C ILE A 184 13.82 3.20 -21.73
N GLU A 185 13.79 4.22 -22.59
CA GLU A 185 14.39 5.51 -22.30
C GLU A 185 13.59 6.26 -21.24
N SER A 186 14.26 6.91 -20.30
CA SER A 186 13.59 7.64 -19.21
C SER A 186 14.33 8.92 -18.83
N ASP A 187 13.57 9.98 -18.56
CA ASP A 187 14.12 11.21 -17.97
C ASP A 187 14.28 11.01 -16.44
N PRO A 188 15.50 11.13 -15.90
CA PRO A 188 15.73 11.00 -14.46
C PRO A 188 14.90 11.95 -13.58
N LYS A 189 14.61 13.16 -14.06
CA LYS A 189 13.80 14.14 -13.32
C LYS A 189 12.36 13.67 -13.16
N VAL A 190 11.80 13.14 -14.24
CA VAL A 190 10.44 12.59 -14.28
C VAL A 190 10.32 11.39 -13.32
N LEU A 191 11.31 10.50 -13.30
CA LEU A 191 11.32 9.37 -12.38
C LEU A 191 11.38 9.79 -10.91
N VAL A 192 12.20 10.80 -10.58
CA VAL A 192 12.28 11.34 -9.21
C VAL A 192 10.94 11.92 -8.78
N GLU A 193 10.28 12.67 -9.65
CA GLU A 193 8.98 13.28 -9.36
C GLU A 193 7.90 12.20 -9.19
N LEU A 194 7.86 11.19 -10.05
CA LEU A 194 6.95 10.05 -9.93
C LEU A 194 7.14 9.28 -8.62
N ILE A 195 8.39 9.03 -8.24
CA ILE A 195 8.72 8.37 -6.97
C ILE A 195 8.25 9.24 -5.80
N ASN A 196 8.58 10.53 -5.77
CA ASN A 196 8.20 11.42 -4.67
C ASN A 196 6.68 11.51 -4.49
N LYS A 197 5.92 11.45 -5.59
CA LYS A 197 4.46 11.52 -5.59
C LYS A 197 3.80 10.28 -4.96
N HIS A 198 4.31 9.10 -5.26
CA HIS A 198 3.68 7.83 -4.87
C HIS A 198 4.36 7.13 -3.69
N PHE A 199 5.54 7.62 -3.25
CA PHE A 199 6.24 7.00 -2.13
C PHE A 199 5.38 6.96 -0.85
N PRO A 200 5.29 5.82 -0.16
CA PRO A 200 6.10 4.61 -0.25
C PRO A 200 5.50 3.47 -1.11
N ASP A 201 4.54 3.73 -1.99
CA ASP A 201 3.90 2.72 -2.83
C ASP A 201 4.75 2.40 -4.07
N TYR A 202 5.72 1.50 -3.92
CA TYR A 202 6.59 1.03 -5.01
C TYR A 202 5.82 0.31 -6.12
N ARG A 203 4.73 -0.38 -5.75
CA ARG A 203 3.88 -1.11 -6.71
C ARG A 203 3.24 -0.14 -7.71
N ARG A 204 2.70 0.95 -7.21
CA ARG A 204 2.06 1.97 -8.05
C ARG A 204 3.05 2.60 -9.02
N VAL A 205 4.26 2.95 -8.56
CA VAL A 205 5.30 3.51 -9.44
C VAL A 205 5.66 2.53 -10.57
N LEU A 206 5.84 1.23 -10.25
CA LEU A 206 6.15 0.22 -11.26
C LEU A 206 5.04 0.04 -12.28
N ASN A 207 3.78 0.01 -11.84
CA ASN A 207 2.62 -0.11 -12.72
C ASN A 207 2.50 1.09 -13.66
N GLU A 208 2.73 2.31 -13.13
CA GLU A 208 2.71 3.52 -13.95
C GLU A 208 3.84 3.50 -14.99
N CYS A 209 5.06 3.16 -14.57
CA CYS A 209 6.17 3.02 -15.52
C CYS A 209 5.88 1.96 -16.59
N GLN A 210 5.27 0.83 -16.23
CA GLN A 210 4.90 -0.20 -17.18
C GLN A 210 3.82 0.27 -18.15
N ARG A 211 2.80 1.00 -17.66
CA ARG A 211 1.74 1.56 -18.50
C ARG A 211 2.31 2.49 -19.57
N TYR A 212 3.25 3.36 -19.20
CA TYR A 212 3.88 4.30 -20.14
C TYR A 212 5.00 3.68 -21.00
N SER A 213 5.50 2.50 -20.62
CA SER A 213 6.52 1.82 -21.42
C SER A 213 6.07 1.44 -22.82
N THR A 214 4.76 1.38 -23.06
CA THR A 214 4.17 1.11 -24.39
C THR A 214 4.55 2.17 -25.43
N SER A 215 4.90 3.39 -25.02
CA SER A 215 5.41 4.45 -25.89
C SER A 215 6.93 4.37 -26.15
N GLY A 216 7.64 3.43 -25.51
CA GLY A 216 9.09 3.27 -25.60
C GLY A 216 9.90 4.30 -24.81
N LYS A 217 9.27 5.33 -24.27
CA LYS A 217 9.93 6.42 -23.55
C LYS A 217 9.08 6.92 -22.39
N ILE A 218 9.73 7.20 -21.26
CA ILE A 218 9.11 7.85 -20.10
C ILE A 218 9.62 9.29 -20.02
N ASP A 219 8.78 10.23 -20.44
CA ASP A 219 9.07 11.66 -20.45
C ASP A 219 8.05 12.46 -19.62
N SER A 220 8.07 13.79 -19.73
CA SER A 220 7.16 14.67 -18.99
C SER A 220 5.66 14.47 -19.31
N ALA A 221 5.31 13.74 -20.37
CA ALA A 221 3.93 13.43 -20.68
C ALA A 221 3.28 12.57 -19.59
N ILE A 222 4.05 11.69 -18.94
CA ILE A 222 3.59 10.93 -17.76
C ILE A 222 3.18 11.86 -16.61
N LEU A 223 3.88 12.99 -16.44
CA LEU A 223 3.55 13.96 -15.40
C LEU A 223 2.34 14.82 -15.81
N ALA A 224 2.12 15.04 -17.11
CA ALA A 224 1.00 15.83 -17.62
C ALA A 224 -0.35 15.10 -17.43
N GLU A 225 -0.38 13.78 -17.58
CA GLU A 225 -1.57 12.98 -17.20
C GLU A 225 -1.77 12.91 -15.66
N PHE A 226 -0.68 13.06 -14.92
CA PHE A 226 -0.72 13.26 -13.47
C PHE A 226 -0.82 14.74 -13.11
N THR A 227 -1.06 15.63 -14.11
CA THR A 227 -1.25 17.05 -13.81
C THR A 227 -2.27 17.09 -12.71
N ASP A 228 -1.81 17.51 -11.55
CA ASP A 228 -2.64 17.74 -10.40
C ASP A 228 -3.93 18.31 -10.92
N VAL A 229 -5.01 17.59 -10.62
CA VAL A 229 -6.32 18.19 -10.58
C VAL A 229 -6.04 19.62 -10.14
N LYS A 230 -6.17 20.61 -11.03
CA LYS A 230 -5.73 21.97 -10.74
C LYS A 230 -6.57 22.52 -9.61
N VAL A 231 -6.28 22.03 -8.39
CA VAL A 231 -6.97 22.43 -7.18
C VAL A 231 -6.79 23.95 -6.98
N THR A 232 -5.69 24.49 -7.48
CA THR A 232 -5.47 25.96 -7.50
C THR A 232 -6.56 26.71 -8.27
N ASP A 233 -6.99 26.20 -9.43
CA ASP A 233 -8.07 26.82 -10.21
C ASP A 233 -9.41 26.67 -9.47
N LEU A 234 -9.65 25.52 -8.83
CA LEU A 234 -10.82 25.32 -7.98
C LEU A 234 -10.83 26.33 -6.82
N ILE A 235 -9.73 26.45 -6.07
CA ILE A 235 -9.64 27.39 -4.93
C ILE A 235 -9.91 28.83 -5.36
N LYS A 236 -9.38 29.24 -6.52
CA LYS A 236 -9.67 30.55 -7.09
C LYS A 236 -11.16 30.73 -7.35
N ASN A 237 -11.80 29.75 -8.01
CA ASN A 237 -13.23 29.80 -8.32
C ASN A 237 -14.11 29.74 -7.06
N LEU A 238 -13.69 29.01 -6.02
CA LEU A 238 -14.36 29.02 -4.71
C LEU A 238 -14.28 30.39 -4.04
N LYS A 239 -13.11 31.03 -4.06
CA LYS A 239 -12.91 32.40 -3.52
C LYS A 239 -13.74 33.42 -4.27
N GLU A 240 -13.81 33.35 -5.60
CA GLU A 240 -14.58 34.20 -6.49
C GLU A 240 -16.09 33.89 -6.47
N LYS A 241 -16.51 32.82 -5.78
CA LYS A 241 -17.89 32.31 -5.73
C LYS A 241 -18.48 32.01 -7.11
N ASN A 242 -17.65 31.54 -8.03
CA ASN A 242 -18.03 31.19 -9.38
C ASN A 242 -18.54 29.73 -9.46
N PHE A 243 -19.81 29.53 -9.17
CA PHE A 243 -20.44 28.20 -9.15
C PHE A 243 -20.34 27.46 -10.48
N ALA A 244 -20.46 28.16 -11.62
CA ALA A 244 -20.44 27.52 -12.93
C ALA A 244 -19.08 26.84 -13.22
N GLU A 245 -17.98 27.52 -12.93
CA GLU A 245 -16.63 26.95 -13.11
C GLU A 245 -16.31 25.89 -12.04
N VAL A 246 -16.84 26.03 -10.82
CA VAL A 246 -16.73 24.97 -9.80
C VAL A 246 -17.43 23.69 -10.24
N ARG A 247 -18.65 23.79 -10.79
CA ARG A 247 -19.38 22.64 -11.34
C ARG A 247 -18.61 21.97 -12.48
N LYS A 248 -18.12 22.76 -13.42
CA LYS A 248 -17.33 22.27 -14.55
C LYS A 248 -16.06 21.55 -14.08
N TRP A 249 -15.42 22.09 -13.06
CA TRP A 249 -14.25 21.46 -12.45
C TRP A 249 -14.61 20.10 -11.82
N VAL A 250 -15.73 20.02 -11.07
CA VAL A 250 -16.21 18.75 -10.49
C VAL A 250 -16.48 17.71 -11.57
N VAL A 251 -17.23 18.07 -12.61
CA VAL A 251 -17.55 17.16 -13.74
C VAL A 251 -16.28 16.64 -14.41
N ASN A 252 -15.28 17.49 -14.64
CA ASN A 252 -14.03 17.10 -15.27
C ASN A 252 -13.13 16.22 -14.40
N ASN A 253 -13.47 16.06 -13.12
CA ASN A 253 -12.67 15.30 -12.15
C ASN A 253 -13.42 14.13 -11.50
N LEU A 254 -14.59 13.76 -12.02
CA LEU A 254 -15.39 12.64 -11.49
C LEU A 254 -14.71 11.27 -11.61
N ASP A 255 -13.78 11.11 -12.55
CA ASP A 255 -13.01 9.87 -12.72
C ASP A 255 -11.99 9.62 -11.57
N ASN A 256 -11.75 10.62 -10.72
CA ASN A 256 -10.89 10.47 -9.56
C ASN A 256 -11.67 9.91 -8.36
N ASP A 257 -10.98 9.18 -7.47
CA ASP A 257 -11.57 8.75 -6.20
C ASP A 257 -12.04 9.98 -5.39
N PRO A 258 -13.34 10.07 -5.05
CA PRO A 258 -13.92 11.23 -4.36
C PRO A 258 -13.26 11.51 -3.00
N ASN A 259 -12.82 10.47 -2.26
CA ASN A 259 -12.15 10.65 -0.97
C ASN A 259 -10.76 11.28 -1.16
N VAL A 260 -10.03 10.83 -2.17
CA VAL A 260 -8.72 11.39 -2.51
C VAL A 260 -8.87 12.84 -2.99
N LEU A 261 -9.93 13.12 -3.76
CA LEU A 261 -10.23 14.45 -4.25
C LEU A 261 -10.54 15.42 -3.10
N LEU A 262 -11.47 15.05 -2.21
CA LEU A 262 -11.81 15.84 -1.03
C LEU A 262 -10.60 16.07 -0.12
N ARG A 263 -9.74 15.07 0.05
CA ARG A 263 -8.50 15.22 0.83
C ARG A 263 -7.56 16.25 0.22
N ARG A 264 -7.35 16.23 -1.09
CA ARG A 264 -6.50 17.21 -1.79
C ARG A 264 -7.07 18.62 -1.71
N VAL A 265 -8.38 18.76 -1.87
CA VAL A 265 -9.06 20.04 -1.70
C VAL A 265 -8.85 20.57 -0.29
N TYR A 266 -9.03 19.74 0.74
CA TYR A 266 -8.78 20.13 2.13
C TYR A 266 -7.34 20.57 2.35
N ASP A 267 -6.34 19.83 1.86
CA ASP A 267 -4.93 20.20 2.03
C ASP A 267 -4.60 21.56 1.39
N ALA A 268 -5.22 21.90 0.24
CA ALA A 268 -5.09 23.19 -0.40
C ALA A 268 -5.83 24.30 0.36
N LEU A 269 -7.02 24.00 0.91
CA LEU A 269 -7.81 24.94 1.72
C LEU A 269 -7.07 25.34 3.01
N CYS A 270 -6.34 24.42 3.65
CA CYS A 270 -5.55 24.71 4.86
C CYS A 270 -4.54 25.86 4.68
N VAL A 271 -4.05 26.06 3.46
CA VAL A 271 -3.08 27.13 3.14
C VAL A 271 -3.79 28.46 2.82
N THR A 272 -5.00 28.39 2.24
CA THR A 272 -5.70 29.54 1.64
C THR A 272 -6.83 30.12 2.50
N LEU A 273 -7.34 29.35 3.48
CA LEU A 273 -8.40 29.80 4.37
C LEU A 273 -7.86 30.55 5.59
N GLU A 274 -8.71 31.42 6.17
CA GLU A 274 -8.50 32.00 7.49
C GLU A 274 -8.61 30.93 8.59
N GLY A 275 -7.93 31.14 9.74
CA GLY A 275 -7.85 30.14 10.81
C GLY A 275 -9.18 29.54 11.26
N PRO A 276 -10.23 30.35 11.57
CA PRO A 276 -11.55 29.82 11.96
C PRO A 276 -12.23 28.98 10.86
N SER A 277 -12.05 29.37 9.60
CA SER A 277 -12.66 28.69 8.44
C SER A 277 -12.02 27.33 8.14
N ILE A 278 -10.78 27.08 8.60
CA ILE A 278 -10.14 25.75 8.48
C ILE A 278 -10.92 24.70 9.30
N ALA A 279 -11.38 25.09 10.51
CA ALA A 279 -12.18 24.18 11.33
C ALA A 279 -13.54 23.85 10.68
N ALA A 280 -14.22 24.85 10.07
CA ALA A 280 -15.43 24.63 9.31
C ALA A 280 -15.19 23.69 8.11
N ALA A 281 -14.12 23.92 7.36
CA ALA A 281 -13.75 23.07 6.22
C ALA A 281 -13.50 21.60 6.62
N VAL A 282 -12.90 21.33 7.80
CA VAL A 282 -12.74 19.96 8.33
C VAL A 282 -14.08 19.28 8.52
N LEU A 283 -15.04 19.97 9.15
CA LEU A 283 -16.37 19.40 9.42
C LEU A 283 -17.13 19.13 8.13
N ILE A 284 -17.07 20.06 7.17
CA ILE A 284 -17.69 19.90 5.86
C ILE A 284 -17.10 18.70 5.13
N VAL A 285 -15.77 18.63 5.01
CA VAL A 285 -15.09 17.52 4.31
C VAL A 285 -15.41 16.19 4.98
N ALA A 286 -15.34 16.08 6.30
CA ALA A 286 -15.67 14.86 7.03
C ALA A 286 -17.13 14.41 6.80
N LYS A 287 -18.09 15.35 6.80
CA LYS A 287 -19.50 15.10 6.52
C LYS A 287 -19.70 14.48 5.12
N TYR A 288 -19.10 15.08 4.11
CA TYR A 288 -19.26 14.60 2.72
C TYR A 288 -18.46 13.34 2.43
N GLN A 289 -17.32 13.13 3.07
CA GLN A 289 -16.60 11.86 3.02
C GLN A 289 -17.44 10.70 3.59
N TYR A 290 -18.14 10.92 4.70
CA TYR A 290 -19.06 9.92 5.24
C TYR A 290 -20.20 9.61 4.25
N GLN A 291 -20.75 10.63 3.59
CA GLN A 291 -21.85 10.48 2.63
C GLN A 291 -21.45 9.72 1.36
N ILE A 292 -20.18 9.79 0.93
CA ILE A 292 -19.69 9.11 -0.30
C ILE A 292 -20.10 7.63 -0.35
N ALA A 293 -20.11 6.94 0.79
CA ALA A 293 -20.45 5.52 0.86
C ALA A 293 -21.95 5.21 0.57
N PHE A 294 -22.84 6.23 0.64
CA PHE A 294 -24.29 6.04 0.61
C PHE A 294 -24.99 6.80 -0.52
N VAL A 295 -24.33 7.77 -1.15
CA VAL A 295 -24.95 8.59 -2.19
C VAL A 295 -25.03 7.86 -3.52
N ALA A 296 -26.14 8.05 -4.23
CA ALA A 296 -26.33 7.51 -5.57
C ALA A 296 -25.58 8.31 -6.64
N ASP A 297 -25.39 9.62 -6.41
CA ASP A 297 -24.76 10.54 -7.36
C ASP A 297 -23.57 11.26 -6.72
N GLN A 298 -22.38 10.89 -7.15
CA GLN A 298 -21.13 11.44 -6.65
C GLN A 298 -20.88 12.88 -7.12
N GLU A 299 -21.38 13.27 -8.31
CA GLU A 299 -21.28 14.64 -8.82
C GLU A 299 -22.00 15.60 -7.87
N ILE A 300 -23.25 15.28 -7.54
CA ILE A 300 -24.07 16.11 -6.65
C ILE A 300 -23.43 16.20 -5.26
N ASN A 301 -22.91 15.11 -4.73
CA ASN A 301 -22.27 15.09 -3.41
C ASN A 301 -21.01 15.96 -3.36
N LEU A 302 -20.15 15.83 -4.35
CA LEU A 302 -18.93 16.67 -4.45
C LEU A 302 -19.28 18.15 -4.67
N LEU A 303 -20.26 18.43 -5.53
CA LEU A 303 -20.70 19.80 -5.80
C LEU A 303 -21.31 20.44 -4.56
N ALA A 304 -22.09 19.69 -3.79
CA ALA A 304 -22.65 20.16 -2.52
C ALA A 304 -21.54 20.49 -1.51
N ALA A 305 -20.50 19.64 -1.39
CA ALA A 305 -19.34 19.92 -0.55
C ALA A 305 -18.64 21.23 -0.95
N MET A 306 -18.39 21.43 -2.24
CA MET A 306 -17.74 22.65 -2.74
C MET A 306 -18.62 23.88 -2.51
N THR A 307 -19.95 23.75 -2.66
CA THR A 307 -20.90 24.85 -2.43
C THR A 307 -20.95 25.24 -0.95
N GLU A 308 -20.98 24.27 -0.04
CA GLU A 308 -20.97 24.53 1.41
C GLU A 308 -19.66 25.23 1.83
N ILE A 309 -18.50 24.78 1.30
CA ILE A 309 -17.21 25.47 1.50
C ILE A 309 -17.24 26.90 0.96
N MET A 310 -17.83 27.14 -0.21
CA MET A 310 -17.93 28.45 -0.84
C MET A 310 -18.77 29.43 0.00
N VAL A 311 -19.80 28.93 0.69
CA VAL A 311 -20.74 29.72 1.50
C VAL A 311 -20.18 29.97 2.90
N GLU A 312 -19.62 28.95 3.55
CA GLU A 312 -19.28 29.00 4.97
C GLU A 312 -17.82 29.38 5.25
N CYS A 313 -16.91 29.26 4.28
CA CYS A 313 -15.50 29.50 4.50
C CYS A 313 -15.04 30.87 3.97
N ASN A 314 -14.24 31.59 4.77
CA ASN A 314 -13.60 32.85 4.39
C ASN A 314 -12.17 32.56 3.91
N PHE A 315 -11.86 33.06 2.71
CA PHE A 315 -10.55 32.93 2.08
C PHE A 315 -9.69 34.17 2.44
N LYS A 316 -8.39 33.92 2.62
CA LYS A 316 -7.39 35.00 2.83
C LYS A 316 -7.31 35.95 1.64
#